data_0dc050d8d0866fdef5d9d8b13b3d6647
#
_entry.id   0dc050d8d0866fdef5d9d8b13b3d6647
#
_cell.length_a   1.000
_cell.length_b   1.000
_cell.length_c   1.000
_cell.angle_alpha   90.00
_cell.angle_beta   90.00
_cell.angle_gamma   90.00
#
_symmetry.space_group_name_H-M   'P 1'
#
loop_
_entity.id
_entity.type
_entity.pdbx_description
1 polymer ?
#
loop_
_entity_poly.entity_id
_entity_poly.type
_entity_poly.pdbx_seq_one_letter_code
_entity_poly.pdbx_strand_id
1 'polypeptide(L)'
;MHLITDNLEKRNPKSRSSFLCCLILILVVLLTACAGSGAGTGSAAGSAKAETDNNAAKPGQGSSAAAAESDGSAAEPGSGGSAEPLRIGVLKIADSFPLYAAVEEGLFEKRGLQVEIIEFQSASDQSVAYEAGELDGMMTDMIVQSLINKAAGEDGMRAVAMALGGSPEEGRFLVVSSPSAGIDSPEDLVGKRIGISENTMMEYLVTRYLEDLGIDPGQTQMVNIPKLTLRLDAVMEGKDIHAAILPDPLAIEAVERGCGTVIDDTKLGKNYSQSVFTLRRSILQETPERARAFREACDEAITLINEDPARFADLFVEKANVAPDLQDAYTVPSYTPSCVPTEEEVDSIQRWMVEKGLLEKAFSYEEIVEQP
;
A
#
# COMPACT_ATOMS: atom_id res chain seq x y z
N MET A 1 28.93 -63.99 -15.86
CA MET A 1 29.73 -64.25 -17.06
C MET A 1 30.06 -62.95 -17.69
N HIS A 2 31.29 -62.55 -17.53
CA HIS A 2 32.18 -61.68 -18.28
C HIS A 2 31.77 -60.17 -18.37
N LEU A 3 32.46 -59.29 -17.64
CA LEU A 3 33.83 -58.73 -17.89
C LEU A 3 33.81 -57.77 -19.09
N ILE A 4 34.30 -56.54 -19.07
CA ILE A 4 35.61 -56.01 -18.72
C ILE A 4 35.49 -54.44 -18.77
N THR A 5 35.79 -53.69 -17.72
CA THR A 5 36.97 -52.87 -17.44
C THR A 5 37.33 -51.76 -18.42
N ASP A 6 37.44 -50.59 -17.81
CA ASP A 6 38.60 -49.68 -17.81
C ASP A 6 38.86 -48.78 -19.01
N ASN A 7 38.86 -47.49 -18.79
CA ASN A 7 40.09 -46.74 -18.94
C ASN A 7 40.05 -45.38 -18.21
N LEU A 8 40.98 -45.34 -17.28
CA LEU A 8 41.47 -44.19 -16.56
C LEU A 8 42.41 -43.31 -17.41
N GLU A 9 42.52 -42.07 -17.00
CA GLU A 9 43.70 -41.20 -17.09
C GLU A 9 44.07 -40.50 -18.40
N LYS A 10 44.09 -39.18 -18.28
CA LYS A 10 45.30 -38.30 -18.26
C LYS A 10 44.91 -36.82 -18.19
N ARG A 11 45.05 -36.26 -17.04
CA ARG A 11 46.02 -35.20 -16.64
C ARG A 11 46.52 -34.29 -17.75
N ASN A 12 46.28 -32.99 -17.65
CA ASN A 12 47.38 -32.05 -17.39
C ASN A 12 46.90 -30.66 -16.92
N PRO A 13 47.55 -30.12 -15.91
CA PRO A 13 47.28 -28.77 -15.38
C PRO A 13 48.34 -27.80 -15.94
N LYS A 14 47.99 -26.55 -16.25
CA LYS A 14 48.80 -25.33 -16.17
C LYS A 14 48.17 -24.24 -17.03
N SER A 15 47.61 -23.23 -16.38
CA SER A 15 48.05 -21.87 -16.62
C SER A 15 47.47 -20.97 -15.52
N ARG A 16 48.28 -20.75 -14.51
CA ARG A 16 48.21 -19.58 -13.65
C ARG A 16 48.91 -18.46 -14.40
N SER A 17 48.36 -17.27 -14.27
CA SER A 17 49.09 -16.00 -14.31
C SER A 17 48.53 -14.97 -15.29
N SER A 18 48.35 -13.80 -14.73
CA SER A 18 48.23 -12.49 -15.35
C SER A 18 46.83 -12.08 -15.82
N PHE A 19 46.17 -11.29 -15.01
CA PHE A 19 45.97 -9.86 -15.25
C PHE A 19 45.42 -9.19 -13.99
N LEU A 20 46.39 -8.88 -13.13
CA LEU A 20 46.29 -7.81 -12.16
C LEU A 20 46.88 -6.59 -12.84
N CYS A 21 46.05 -5.71 -13.38
CA CYS A 21 46.40 -4.30 -13.71
C CYS A 21 45.25 -3.69 -14.50
N CYS A 22 44.41 -2.93 -13.83
CA CYS A 22 43.69 -1.75 -14.30
C CYS A 22 42.74 -1.27 -13.19
N LEU A 23 43.35 -0.97 -12.07
CA LEU A 23 42.79 -0.05 -11.08
C LEU A 23 43.72 1.16 -11.11
N ILE A 24 43.19 2.34 -11.03
CA ILE A 24 43.85 3.67 -11.04
C ILE A 24 43.82 4.32 -12.42
N LEU A 25 42.82 5.16 -12.63
CA LEU A 25 42.90 6.49 -13.26
C LEU A 25 41.45 6.97 -13.50
N ILE A 26 40.93 7.76 -12.63
CA ILE A 26 40.08 8.93 -12.81
C ILE A 26 39.75 9.46 -11.40
N LEU A 27 40.69 10.20 -10.87
CA LEU A 27 40.48 11.20 -9.84
C LEU A 27 41.37 12.35 -10.22
N VAL A 28 40.84 13.52 -10.27
CA VAL A 28 41.43 14.85 -10.54
C VAL A 28 40.89 15.53 -11.79
N VAL A 29 39.82 16.29 -11.69
CA VAL A 29 39.71 17.68 -12.09
C VAL A 29 38.71 18.38 -11.18
N LEU A 30 39.26 19.00 -10.15
CA LEU A 30 38.64 20.07 -9.40
C LEU A 30 39.52 21.30 -9.55
N LEU A 31 38.87 22.43 -9.68
CA LEU A 31 39.40 23.79 -9.49
C LEU A 31 40.21 24.41 -10.60
N THR A 32 39.58 25.38 -11.26
CA THR A 32 40.15 26.73 -11.31
C THR A 32 39.02 27.76 -11.48
N ALA A 33 39.04 28.68 -10.55
CA ALA A 33 38.21 29.87 -10.44
C ALA A 33 38.92 31.05 -11.17
N CYS A 34 38.19 32.13 -11.33
CA CYS A 34 38.57 33.55 -11.37
C CYS A 34 38.65 34.26 -12.70
N ALA A 35 37.79 35.24 -12.75
CA ALA A 35 38.01 36.68 -12.97
C ALA A 35 38.11 37.24 -14.39
N GLY A 36 37.35 38.29 -14.58
CA GLY A 36 37.50 39.31 -15.65
C GLY A 36 36.16 39.94 -16.09
N SER A 37 35.70 40.92 -15.46
CA SER A 37 35.71 42.40 -15.65
C SER A 37 35.21 42.90 -16.99
N GLY A 38 34.24 43.86 -16.93
CA GLY A 38 33.97 44.89 -17.93
C GLY A 38 32.51 45.05 -18.28
N ALA A 39 31.79 45.90 -17.73
CA ALA A 39 31.56 47.34 -17.86
C ALA A 39 30.58 47.72 -18.98
N GLY A 40 29.58 48.52 -18.62
CA GLY A 40 28.83 49.39 -19.53
C GLY A 40 27.33 49.46 -19.27
N THR A 41 26.90 50.34 -18.42
CA THR A 41 26.11 51.59 -18.62
C THR A 41 24.69 51.36 -19.14
N GLY A 42 23.68 51.86 -18.53
CA GLY A 42 23.16 53.02 -18.00
C GLY A 42 21.69 52.95 -17.64
N SER A 43 21.35 53.53 -16.54
CA SER A 43 20.45 54.68 -16.33
C SER A 43 18.95 54.40 -16.59
N ALA A 44 17.98 54.77 -15.79
CA ALA A 44 17.74 55.69 -14.72
C ALA A 44 16.40 55.34 -14.04
N ALA A 45 16.31 55.34 -12.76
CA ALA A 45 15.73 56.37 -11.89
C ALA A 45 14.21 56.35 -11.70
N GLY A 46 13.79 56.23 -10.47
CA GLY A 46 12.44 56.48 -10.02
C GLY A 46 12.26 56.17 -8.54
N SER A 47 12.80 57.06 -7.73
CA SER A 47 12.70 57.12 -6.28
C SER A 47 11.34 57.64 -5.85
N ALA A 48 10.72 57.10 -4.79
CA ALA A 48 10.00 57.93 -3.83
C ALA A 48 9.88 57.18 -2.48
N LYS A 49 10.34 57.89 -1.53
CA LYS A 49 10.49 57.67 -0.10
C LYS A 49 9.24 58.08 0.66
N ALA A 50 9.21 57.58 1.89
CA ALA A 50 8.73 58.26 3.13
C ALA A 50 7.27 57.96 3.49
N GLU A 51 6.81 57.84 4.72
CA GLU A 51 7.41 58.02 6.05
C GLU A 51 6.45 57.41 7.08
N THR A 52 6.99 57.03 8.18
CA THR A 52 6.45 56.76 9.51
C THR A 52 5.31 57.65 9.96
N ASP A 53 4.36 57.09 10.76
CA ASP A 53 4.04 57.73 12.04
C ASP A 53 3.45 56.75 13.08
N ASN A 54 4.03 56.83 14.25
CA ASN A 54 3.61 56.25 15.53
C ASN A 54 2.39 57.03 16.09
N ASN A 55 1.45 56.37 16.74
CA ASN A 55 0.93 56.95 17.96
C ASN A 55 0.40 55.91 18.96
N ALA A 56 0.96 55.96 20.14
CA ALA A 56 0.58 55.24 21.34
C ALA A 56 -0.41 56.08 22.17
N ALA A 57 -1.39 55.46 22.77
CA ALA A 57 -1.95 55.92 24.04
C ALA A 57 -2.76 54.82 24.76
N LYS A 58 -2.37 54.56 25.99
CA LYS A 58 -3.11 53.95 27.12
C LYS A 58 -3.28 55.11 28.13
N PRO A 59 -4.01 54.99 29.27
CA PRO A 59 -4.98 54.02 29.81
C PRO A 59 -6.22 54.68 30.45
N GLY A 60 -7.18 53.90 30.92
CA GLY A 60 -8.25 54.36 31.79
C GLY A 60 -8.88 53.22 32.62
N GLN A 61 -8.65 53.27 33.93
CA GLN A 61 -9.23 52.45 34.98
C GLN A 61 -10.60 52.93 35.40
N GLY A 62 -11.41 51.99 35.99
CA GLY A 62 -12.59 52.29 36.81
C GLY A 62 -13.48 51.09 36.99
N SER A 63 -13.27 50.31 37.98
CA SER A 63 -13.94 50.00 39.26
C SER A 63 -15.49 50.03 39.24
N SER A 64 -16.14 48.91 39.57
CA SER A 64 -16.87 48.66 40.83
C SER A 64 -17.79 47.44 40.79
N ALA A 65 -17.84 46.71 41.88
CA ALA A 65 -18.52 45.47 42.18
C ALA A 65 -20.07 45.62 42.28
N ALA A 66 -20.77 44.49 42.03
CA ALA A 66 -21.90 44.08 42.84
C ALA A 66 -22.20 42.56 42.60
N ALA A 67 -22.27 41.80 43.66
CA ALA A 67 -22.66 40.41 43.74
C ALA A 67 -24.18 40.26 43.62
N ALA A 68 -24.64 39.15 43.00
CA ALA A 68 -25.92 38.53 43.36
C ALA A 68 -25.82 37.05 42.96
N GLU A 69 -26.04 36.19 43.98
CA GLU A 69 -26.27 34.75 43.88
C GLU A 69 -27.63 34.46 43.23
N SER A 70 -27.74 33.43 42.41
CA SER A 70 -28.69 32.31 42.61
C SER A 70 -28.73 31.36 41.39
N ASP A 71 -28.56 30.12 41.72
CA ASP A 71 -29.44 29.02 41.41
C ASP A 71 -29.27 28.27 40.06
N GLY A 72 -29.09 27.01 40.25
CA GLY A 72 -29.14 25.85 39.46
C GLY A 72 -29.66 25.92 38.04
N SER A 73 -28.80 25.60 37.10
CA SER A 73 -29.27 25.14 35.81
C SER A 73 -28.38 24.01 35.29
N ALA A 74 -29.07 23.01 34.83
CA ALA A 74 -28.66 21.80 34.17
C ALA A 74 -27.33 21.92 33.40
N ALA A 75 -26.52 20.90 33.59
CA ALA A 75 -25.37 20.61 32.73
C ALA A 75 -25.86 20.52 31.29
N GLU A 76 -25.46 21.47 30.45
CA GLU A 76 -25.47 21.30 29.00
C GLU A 76 -24.51 20.17 28.65
N PRO A 77 -24.86 19.27 27.70
CA PRO A 77 -23.90 18.29 27.20
C PRO A 77 -22.74 19.06 26.59
N GLY A 78 -21.54 18.81 27.11
CA GLY A 78 -20.32 19.45 26.72
C GLY A 78 -20.20 19.47 25.19
N SER A 79 -19.86 20.64 24.66
CA SER A 79 -19.36 20.80 23.31
C SER A 79 -18.13 19.92 23.16
N GLY A 80 -18.33 18.71 22.64
CA GLY A 80 -17.24 17.85 22.22
C GLY A 80 -16.47 18.61 21.14
N GLY A 81 -15.28 19.08 21.46
CA GLY A 81 -14.33 19.48 20.43
C GLY A 81 -14.26 18.31 19.44
N SER A 82 -14.52 18.57 18.17
CA SER A 82 -14.39 17.55 17.14
C SER A 82 -12.95 17.04 17.21
N ALA A 83 -12.78 15.77 17.58
CA ALA A 83 -11.49 15.14 17.51
C ALA A 83 -10.99 15.24 16.05
N GLU A 84 -9.69 15.45 15.86
CA GLU A 84 -9.07 15.42 14.54
C GLU A 84 -9.52 14.19 13.74
N PRO A 85 -9.77 14.31 12.43
CA PRO A 85 -10.18 13.19 11.61
C PRO A 85 -9.10 12.09 11.60
N LEU A 86 -9.50 10.84 11.49
CA LEU A 86 -8.58 9.73 11.18
C LEU A 86 -8.20 9.82 9.69
N ARG A 87 -6.92 10.01 9.42
CA ARG A 87 -6.37 10.05 8.06
C ARG A 87 -6.00 8.64 7.65
N ILE A 88 -6.77 8.06 6.74
CA ILE A 88 -6.61 6.67 6.31
C ILE A 88 -6.10 6.63 4.88
N GLY A 89 -4.89 6.08 4.69
CA GLY A 89 -4.29 5.88 3.38
C GLY A 89 -4.92 4.70 2.65
N VAL A 90 -5.16 4.84 1.35
CA VAL A 90 -5.76 3.78 0.52
C VAL A 90 -5.14 3.72 -0.87
N LEU A 91 -5.26 2.56 -1.53
CA LEU A 91 -5.12 2.41 -2.97
C LEU A 91 -6.51 2.40 -3.61
N LYS A 92 -6.66 2.91 -4.83
CA LYS A 92 -7.93 2.89 -5.56
C LYS A 92 -8.18 1.52 -6.21
N ILE A 93 -8.48 0.54 -5.38
CA ILE A 93 -8.76 -0.86 -5.76
C ILE A 93 -9.95 -1.38 -4.97
N ALA A 94 -10.45 -2.56 -5.33
CA ALA A 94 -11.61 -3.18 -4.69
C ALA A 94 -11.47 -3.30 -3.15
N ASP A 95 -10.27 -3.58 -2.67
CA ASP A 95 -9.94 -3.75 -1.24
C ASP A 95 -10.30 -2.54 -0.37
N SER A 96 -10.21 -1.34 -0.93
CA SER A 96 -10.50 -0.09 -0.21
C SER A 96 -11.98 0.29 -0.22
N PHE A 97 -12.80 -0.40 -0.99
CA PHE A 97 -14.15 0.04 -1.27
C PHE A 97 -15.08 0.11 -0.05
N PRO A 98 -15.02 -0.82 0.93
CA PRO A 98 -15.84 -0.71 2.13
C PRO A 98 -15.64 0.61 2.89
N LEU A 99 -14.42 1.17 2.87
CA LEU A 99 -14.13 2.45 3.51
C LEU A 99 -14.82 3.61 2.80
N TYR A 100 -14.81 3.61 1.46
CA TYR A 100 -15.53 4.63 0.67
C TYR A 100 -17.03 4.54 0.88
N ALA A 101 -17.59 3.33 0.91
CA ALA A 101 -19.00 3.13 1.19
C ALA A 101 -19.37 3.61 2.61
N ALA A 102 -18.52 3.36 3.60
CA ALA A 102 -18.74 3.83 4.97
C ALA A 102 -18.76 5.38 5.06
N VAL A 103 -17.91 6.05 4.30
CA VAL A 103 -17.89 7.53 4.21
C VAL A 103 -19.16 8.02 3.51
N GLU A 104 -19.50 7.47 2.34
CA GLU A 104 -20.68 7.88 1.56
C GLU A 104 -21.98 7.73 2.34
N GLU A 105 -22.13 6.65 3.12
CA GLU A 105 -23.29 6.38 3.96
C GLU A 105 -23.29 7.16 5.30
N GLY A 106 -22.24 7.96 5.57
CA GLY A 106 -22.10 8.72 6.82
C GLY A 106 -21.99 7.83 8.06
N LEU A 107 -21.43 6.60 7.93
CA LEU A 107 -21.41 5.61 9.01
C LEU A 107 -20.39 5.97 10.08
N PHE A 108 -19.33 6.69 9.73
CA PHE A 108 -18.36 7.20 10.69
C PHE A 108 -18.95 8.35 11.51
N GLU A 109 -19.60 9.31 10.85
CA GLU A 109 -20.23 10.46 11.51
C GLU A 109 -21.35 10.03 12.47
N LYS A 110 -22.14 9.01 12.10
CA LYS A 110 -23.16 8.41 12.98
C LYS A 110 -22.57 7.87 14.29
N ARG A 111 -21.26 7.56 14.30
CA ARG A 111 -20.50 7.07 15.46
C ARG A 111 -19.62 8.14 16.10
N GLY A 112 -19.78 9.40 15.69
CA GLY A 112 -18.98 10.52 16.21
C GLY A 112 -17.52 10.49 15.76
N LEU A 113 -17.19 9.76 14.68
CA LEU A 113 -15.87 9.64 14.11
C LEU A 113 -15.82 10.41 12.78
N GLN A 114 -14.75 11.16 12.55
CA GLN A 114 -14.44 11.73 11.25
C GLN A 114 -13.30 10.93 10.62
N VAL A 115 -13.43 10.60 9.33
CA VAL A 115 -12.42 9.87 8.55
C VAL A 115 -12.11 10.66 7.28
N GLU A 116 -10.84 10.89 7.03
CA GLU A 116 -10.31 11.46 5.79
C GLU A 116 -9.58 10.36 5.01
N ILE A 117 -10.01 10.12 3.77
CA ILE A 117 -9.37 9.15 2.88
C ILE A 117 -8.30 9.85 2.06
N ILE A 118 -7.06 9.32 2.09
CA ILE A 118 -5.92 9.82 1.34
C ILE A 118 -5.50 8.76 0.33
N GLU A 119 -5.60 9.07 -0.98
CA GLU A 119 -5.37 8.14 -2.08
C GLU A 119 -3.90 8.10 -2.52
N PHE A 120 -3.37 6.91 -2.73
CA PHE A 120 -2.00 6.66 -3.20
C PHE A 120 -1.98 5.81 -4.47
N GLN A 121 -0.88 5.90 -5.23
CA GLN A 121 -0.67 5.13 -6.46
C GLN A 121 0.11 3.83 -6.23
N SER A 122 0.75 3.69 -5.08
CA SER A 122 1.51 2.50 -4.69
C SER A 122 1.56 2.33 -3.18
N ALA A 123 1.74 1.09 -2.71
CA ALA A 123 1.98 0.79 -1.30
C ALA A 123 3.26 1.46 -0.77
N SER A 124 4.26 1.65 -1.63
CA SER A 124 5.50 2.34 -1.27
C SER A 124 5.27 3.81 -0.94
N ASP A 125 4.50 4.55 -1.79
CA ASP A 125 4.19 5.97 -1.53
C ASP A 125 3.36 6.10 -0.24
N GLN A 126 2.42 5.18 -0.03
CA GLN A 126 1.58 5.10 1.18
C GLN A 126 2.41 4.85 2.45
N SER A 127 3.39 3.93 2.39
CA SER A 127 4.29 3.65 3.51
C SER A 127 5.12 4.88 3.90
N VAL A 128 5.63 5.63 2.92
CA VAL A 128 6.38 6.87 3.16
C VAL A 128 5.52 7.89 3.89
N ALA A 129 4.26 8.08 3.48
CA ALA A 129 3.33 8.99 4.14
C ALA A 129 3.01 8.55 5.58
N TYR A 130 2.86 7.23 5.81
CA TYR A 130 2.68 6.70 7.16
C TYR A 130 3.90 6.96 8.05
N GLU A 131 5.11 6.67 7.58
CA GLU A 131 6.36 6.92 8.29
C GLU A 131 6.58 8.41 8.59
N ALA A 132 6.12 9.30 7.69
CA ALA A 132 6.14 10.76 7.90
C ALA A 132 5.10 11.25 8.93
N GLY A 133 4.21 10.39 9.43
CA GLY A 133 3.15 10.76 10.38
C GLY A 133 1.94 11.43 9.72
N GLU A 134 1.81 11.32 8.40
CA GLU A 134 0.70 11.89 7.65
C GLU A 134 -0.57 11.04 7.71
N LEU A 135 -0.45 9.75 8.11
CA LEU A 135 -1.54 8.80 8.20
C LEU A 135 -1.71 8.26 9.63
N ASP A 136 -2.94 8.03 10.03
CA ASP A 136 -3.34 7.42 11.29
C ASP A 136 -3.64 5.93 11.15
N GLY A 137 -3.85 5.48 9.91
CA GLY A 137 -4.05 4.10 9.51
C GLY A 137 -3.99 3.97 7.99
N MET A 138 -4.12 2.76 7.49
CA MET A 138 -4.12 2.51 6.05
C MET A 138 -4.79 1.18 5.70
N MET A 139 -5.35 1.08 4.49
CA MET A 139 -5.61 -0.19 3.85
C MET A 139 -4.29 -0.70 3.28
N THR A 140 -3.88 -1.90 3.67
CA THR A 140 -2.60 -2.48 3.29
C THR A 140 -2.62 -4.01 3.40
N ASP A 141 -1.46 -4.63 3.22
CA ASP A 141 -1.22 -6.05 3.50
C ASP A 141 -0.33 -6.25 4.73
N MET A 142 -0.32 -7.47 5.26
CA MET A 142 0.44 -7.80 6.48
C MET A 142 1.96 -7.80 6.30
N ILE A 143 2.45 -7.86 5.06
CA ILE A 143 3.89 -7.77 4.75
C ILE A 143 4.35 -6.33 4.91
N VAL A 144 3.65 -5.39 4.24
CA VAL A 144 3.91 -3.95 4.36
C VAL A 144 3.72 -3.51 5.81
N GLN A 145 2.65 -3.94 6.48
CA GLN A 145 2.42 -3.70 7.90
C GLN A 145 3.61 -4.15 8.76
N SER A 146 4.11 -5.36 8.54
CA SER A 146 5.25 -5.92 9.30
C SER A 146 6.54 -5.16 9.06
N LEU A 147 6.79 -4.70 7.82
CA LEU A 147 7.96 -3.88 7.51
C LEU A 147 7.89 -2.52 8.20
N ILE A 148 6.73 -1.88 8.20
CA ILE A 148 6.49 -0.64 8.94
C ILE A 148 6.68 -0.88 10.45
N ASN A 149 6.12 -1.95 11.01
CA ASN A 149 6.29 -2.28 12.43
C ASN A 149 7.75 -2.54 12.81
N LYS A 150 8.53 -3.17 11.91
CA LYS A 150 9.99 -3.35 12.10
C LYS A 150 10.72 -2.02 12.19
N ALA A 151 10.34 -1.04 11.37
CA ALA A 151 10.97 0.28 11.35
C ALA A 151 10.48 1.19 12.48
N ALA A 152 9.19 1.20 12.77
CA ALA A 152 8.54 2.11 13.71
C ALA A 152 8.53 1.63 15.17
N GLY A 153 8.77 0.32 15.40
CA GLY A 153 8.75 -0.24 16.77
C GLY A 153 7.40 -0.05 17.47
N GLU A 154 7.39 0.75 18.54
CA GLU A 154 6.17 1.01 19.32
C GLU A 154 5.15 1.88 18.58
N ASP A 155 5.61 2.72 17.65
CA ASP A 155 4.77 3.59 16.82
C ASP A 155 4.15 2.87 15.60
N GLY A 156 4.25 1.55 15.56
CA GLY A 156 3.70 0.71 14.51
C GLY A 156 2.17 0.68 14.49
N MET A 157 1.63 -0.26 13.73
CA MET A 157 0.20 -0.44 13.53
C MET A 157 -0.26 -1.86 13.82
N ARG A 158 -1.57 -2.05 13.96
CA ARG A 158 -2.22 -3.37 13.96
C ARG A 158 -3.37 -3.41 12.98
N ALA A 159 -3.59 -4.57 12.37
CA ALA A 159 -4.78 -4.85 11.60
C ALA A 159 -6.00 -4.84 12.53
N VAL A 160 -7.00 -4.05 12.19
CA VAL A 160 -8.23 -3.91 13.00
C VAL A 160 -9.45 -4.55 12.33
N ALA A 161 -9.41 -4.74 11.02
CA ALA A 161 -10.44 -5.43 10.26
C ALA A 161 -9.84 -5.98 8.95
N MET A 162 -10.44 -7.02 8.38
CA MET A 162 -10.19 -7.44 7.01
C MET A 162 -10.77 -6.38 6.06
N ALA A 163 -10.02 -6.02 5.03
CA ALA A 163 -10.51 -5.15 3.98
C ALA A 163 -11.10 -5.97 2.82
N LEU A 164 -10.40 -7.04 2.41
CA LEU A 164 -10.83 -8.01 1.42
C LEU A 164 -10.05 -9.30 1.62
N GLY A 165 -10.58 -10.43 1.15
CA GLY A 165 -9.90 -11.73 1.26
C GLY A 165 -10.24 -12.49 2.54
N GLY A 166 -11.41 -12.26 3.12
CA GLY A 166 -11.94 -13.04 4.25
C GLY A 166 -12.36 -14.46 3.86
N SER A 167 -12.57 -14.72 2.56
CA SER A 167 -12.80 -16.05 1.99
C SER A 167 -12.02 -16.25 0.68
N PRO A 168 -11.79 -17.51 0.23
CA PRO A 168 -11.09 -17.78 -1.03
C PRO A 168 -11.76 -17.20 -2.29
N GLU A 169 -13.05 -16.94 -2.23
CA GLU A 169 -13.84 -16.39 -3.35
C GLU A 169 -13.79 -14.87 -3.43
N GLU A 170 -13.25 -14.23 -2.37
CA GLU A 170 -13.11 -12.77 -2.30
C GLU A 170 -11.75 -12.31 -2.84
N GLY A 171 -11.69 -11.09 -3.28
CA GLY A 171 -10.45 -10.38 -3.53
C GLY A 171 -9.64 -10.98 -4.66
N ARG A 172 -10.07 -10.77 -5.88
CA ARG A 172 -9.42 -11.36 -7.03
C ARG A 172 -8.13 -10.65 -7.40
N PHE A 173 -7.04 -11.44 -7.39
CA PHE A 173 -5.73 -11.09 -7.94
C PHE A 173 -5.42 -12.03 -9.09
N LEU A 174 -5.23 -11.48 -10.30
CA LEU A 174 -4.87 -12.27 -11.46
C LEU A 174 -3.39 -12.12 -11.77
N VAL A 175 -2.74 -13.24 -12.12
CA VAL A 175 -1.54 -13.19 -12.93
C VAL A 175 -2.00 -13.21 -14.39
N VAL A 176 -1.82 -12.08 -15.06
CA VAL A 176 -2.20 -11.90 -16.46
C VAL A 176 -0.97 -11.92 -17.36
N SER A 177 -1.12 -12.46 -18.59
CA SER A 177 -0.05 -12.43 -19.59
C SER A 177 -0.29 -11.33 -20.61
N SER A 178 0.81 -10.74 -21.08
CA SER A 178 0.77 -9.83 -22.23
C SER A 178 0.13 -10.50 -23.45
N PRO A 179 -0.65 -9.80 -24.26
CA PRO A 179 -1.27 -10.34 -25.47
C PRO A 179 -0.31 -11.01 -26.45
N SER A 180 0.97 -10.61 -26.42
CA SER A 180 2.02 -11.11 -27.32
C SER A 180 2.96 -12.13 -26.69
N ALA A 181 2.79 -12.48 -25.41
CA ALA A 181 3.79 -13.27 -24.66
C ALA A 181 3.75 -14.78 -24.96
N GLY A 182 2.64 -15.31 -25.51
CA GLY A 182 2.46 -16.73 -25.78
C GLY A 182 2.53 -17.54 -24.48
N ILE A 183 1.84 -17.09 -23.43
CA ILE A 183 1.71 -17.75 -22.14
C ILE A 183 0.25 -18.18 -22.01
N ASP A 184 0.01 -19.46 -22.08
CA ASP A 184 -1.32 -20.07 -22.04
C ASP A 184 -1.57 -20.83 -20.71
N SER A 185 -0.50 -21.13 -19.96
CA SER A 185 -0.55 -21.88 -18.71
C SER A 185 0.46 -21.36 -17.69
N PRO A 186 0.31 -21.67 -16.39
CA PRO A 186 1.29 -21.29 -15.36
C PRO A 186 2.72 -21.81 -15.62
N GLU A 187 2.87 -22.98 -16.25
CA GLU A 187 4.16 -23.58 -16.59
C GLU A 187 4.94 -22.73 -17.59
N ASP A 188 4.25 -21.96 -18.45
CA ASP A 188 4.87 -21.06 -19.42
C ASP A 188 5.51 -19.82 -18.76
N LEU A 189 5.27 -19.61 -17.46
CA LEU A 189 5.91 -18.53 -16.69
C LEU A 189 7.40 -18.79 -16.43
N VAL A 190 7.87 -20.05 -16.58
CA VAL A 190 9.29 -20.38 -16.43
C VAL A 190 10.15 -19.58 -17.41
N GLY A 191 11.17 -18.89 -16.89
CA GLY A 191 12.04 -17.98 -17.65
C GLY A 191 11.43 -16.65 -18.06
N LYS A 192 10.18 -16.38 -17.68
CA LYS A 192 9.49 -15.13 -18.02
C LYS A 192 9.71 -14.04 -16.97
N ARG A 193 9.50 -12.80 -17.40
CA ARG A 193 9.57 -11.60 -16.56
C ARG A 193 8.15 -11.25 -16.09
N ILE A 194 7.95 -11.26 -14.78
CA ILE A 194 6.65 -11.04 -14.14
C ILE A 194 6.69 -9.72 -13.37
N GLY A 195 5.83 -8.78 -13.72
CA GLY A 195 5.68 -7.51 -13.02
C GLY A 195 4.99 -7.69 -11.66
N ILE A 196 5.65 -7.25 -10.61
CA ILE A 196 5.18 -7.33 -9.22
C ILE A 196 5.36 -5.97 -8.52
N SER A 197 5.02 -5.92 -7.22
CA SER A 197 5.53 -4.94 -6.27
C SER A 197 6.33 -5.69 -5.22
N GLU A 198 7.63 -5.47 -5.17
CA GLU A 198 8.53 -6.15 -4.23
C GLU A 198 8.17 -5.83 -2.78
N ASN A 199 8.36 -6.82 -1.90
CA ASN A 199 8.12 -6.71 -0.45
C ASN A 199 6.67 -6.32 -0.10
N THR A 200 5.72 -6.75 -0.92
CA THR A 200 4.29 -6.62 -0.70
C THR A 200 3.59 -7.96 -0.92
N MET A 201 2.29 -8.00 -0.65
CA MET A 201 1.44 -9.15 -0.97
C MET A 201 1.58 -9.59 -2.44
N MET A 202 1.79 -8.67 -3.40
CA MET A 202 1.91 -9.04 -4.82
C MET A 202 3.05 -10.01 -5.10
N GLU A 203 4.20 -9.83 -4.45
CA GLU A 203 5.32 -10.77 -4.57
C GLU A 203 5.04 -12.08 -3.84
N TYR A 204 4.45 -12.00 -2.64
CA TYR A 204 4.05 -13.17 -1.87
C TYR A 204 3.07 -14.05 -2.64
N LEU A 205 2.04 -13.45 -3.24
CA LEU A 205 1.04 -14.17 -4.01
C LEU A 205 1.66 -14.92 -5.20
N VAL A 206 2.46 -14.24 -6.03
CA VAL A 206 3.14 -14.90 -7.16
C VAL A 206 4.01 -16.05 -6.66
N THR A 207 4.75 -15.87 -5.56
CA THR A 207 5.56 -16.93 -4.98
C THR A 207 4.71 -18.12 -4.57
N ARG A 208 3.63 -17.88 -3.80
CA ARG A 208 2.75 -18.96 -3.30
C ARG A 208 2.00 -19.67 -4.42
N TYR A 209 1.51 -18.93 -5.40
CA TYR A 209 0.81 -19.55 -6.54
C TYR A 209 1.73 -20.47 -7.35
N LEU A 210 2.97 -20.05 -7.61
CA LEU A 210 3.94 -20.88 -8.31
C LEU A 210 4.30 -22.13 -7.50
N GLU A 211 4.57 -21.99 -6.19
CA GLU A 211 4.87 -23.10 -5.28
C GLU A 211 3.73 -24.13 -5.23
N ASP A 212 2.47 -23.68 -5.10
CA ASP A 212 1.30 -24.57 -5.06
C ASP A 212 1.09 -25.32 -6.38
N LEU A 213 1.48 -24.72 -7.49
CA LEU A 213 1.45 -25.35 -8.81
C LEU A 213 2.69 -26.20 -9.11
N GLY A 214 3.62 -26.32 -8.15
CA GLY A 214 4.85 -27.10 -8.29
C GLY A 214 5.92 -26.45 -9.17
N ILE A 215 5.83 -25.14 -9.38
CA ILE A 215 6.79 -24.34 -10.15
C ILE A 215 7.73 -23.63 -9.17
N ASP A 216 9.04 -23.80 -9.32
CA ASP A 216 10.02 -23.06 -8.53
C ASP A 216 10.00 -21.57 -8.89
N PRO A 217 9.63 -20.65 -7.95
CA PRO A 217 9.63 -19.21 -8.20
C PRO A 217 10.98 -18.68 -8.68
N GLY A 218 12.10 -19.30 -8.28
CA GLY A 218 13.44 -18.95 -8.73
C GLY A 218 13.69 -19.18 -10.23
N GLN A 219 12.81 -19.90 -10.91
CA GLN A 219 12.85 -20.07 -12.37
C GLN A 219 12.14 -18.93 -13.13
N THR A 220 11.55 -17.96 -12.43
CA THR A 220 10.94 -16.76 -13.01
C THR A 220 11.81 -15.54 -12.73
N GLN A 221 11.53 -14.41 -13.40
CA GLN A 221 12.20 -13.15 -13.15
C GLN A 221 11.18 -12.12 -12.67
N MET A 222 11.11 -11.90 -11.37
CA MET A 222 10.24 -10.88 -10.81
C MET A 222 10.83 -9.49 -11.09
N VAL A 223 10.00 -8.57 -11.59
CA VAL A 223 10.36 -7.21 -11.98
C VAL A 223 9.55 -6.24 -11.15
N ASN A 224 10.22 -5.40 -10.35
CA ASN A 224 9.56 -4.44 -9.48
C ASN A 224 8.97 -3.27 -10.26
N ILE A 225 7.63 -3.19 -10.30
CA ILE A 225 6.84 -2.08 -10.86
C ILE A 225 5.75 -1.75 -9.83
N PRO A 226 6.06 -0.92 -8.81
CA PRO A 226 5.18 -0.73 -7.66
C PRO A 226 3.88 0.03 -7.99
N LYS A 227 3.90 0.94 -8.96
CA LYS A 227 2.70 1.69 -9.37
C LYS A 227 1.78 0.80 -10.19
N LEU A 228 0.54 0.64 -9.72
CA LEU A 228 -0.45 -0.26 -10.31
C LEU A 228 -0.74 0.04 -11.79
N THR A 229 -0.97 1.30 -12.12
CA THR A 229 -1.25 1.72 -13.52
C THR A 229 -0.07 1.48 -14.44
N LEU A 230 1.17 1.77 -13.98
CA LEU A 230 2.37 1.51 -14.76
C LEU A 230 2.61 0.01 -14.97
N ARG A 231 2.24 -0.83 -14.00
CA ARG A 231 2.33 -2.28 -14.14
C ARG A 231 1.32 -2.83 -15.14
N LEU A 232 0.09 -2.29 -15.14
CA LEU A 232 -0.91 -2.57 -16.17
C LEU A 232 -0.39 -2.17 -17.55
N ASP A 233 0.08 -0.94 -17.72
CA ASP A 233 0.63 -0.46 -18.99
C ASP A 233 1.78 -1.34 -19.49
N ALA A 234 2.68 -1.72 -18.59
CA ALA A 234 3.85 -2.54 -18.92
C ALA A 234 3.46 -3.95 -19.43
N VAL A 235 2.46 -4.60 -18.81
CA VAL A 235 2.00 -5.91 -19.27
C VAL A 235 1.20 -5.81 -20.58
N MET A 236 0.43 -4.73 -20.75
CA MET A 236 -0.27 -4.46 -22.02
C MET A 236 0.70 -4.27 -23.17
N GLU A 237 1.81 -3.53 -22.96
CA GLU A 237 2.84 -3.35 -23.98
C GLU A 237 3.66 -4.63 -24.27
N GLY A 238 3.89 -5.48 -23.26
CA GLY A 238 4.59 -6.74 -23.39
C GLY A 238 6.07 -6.66 -23.80
N LYS A 239 6.71 -5.50 -23.64
CA LYS A 239 8.11 -5.27 -24.03
C LYS A 239 9.09 -5.63 -22.93
N ASP A 240 8.82 -5.12 -21.72
CA ASP A 240 9.71 -5.24 -20.58
C ASP A 240 9.31 -6.34 -19.61
N ILE A 241 8.06 -6.73 -19.61
CA ILE A 241 7.53 -7.87 -18.85
C ILE A 241 6.61 -8.71 -19.73
N HIS A 242 6.47 -10.00 -19.40
CA HIS A 242 5.64 -10.94 -20.15
C HIS A 242 4.32 -11.25 -19.44
N ALA A 243 4.30 -11.08 -18.13
CA ALA A 243 3.14 -11.25 -17.25
C ALA A 243 3.19 -10.24 -16.11
N ALA A 244 2.09 -10.04 -15.42
CA ALA A 244 2.02 -9.23 -14.21
C ALA A 244 0.93 -9.75 -13.27
N ILE A 245 1.11 -9.52 -11.97
CA ILE A 245 0.03 -9.66 -11.00
C ILE A 245 -0.67 -8.32 -10.82
N LEU A 246 -1.99 -8.34 -10.91
CA LEU A 246 -2.85 -7.16 -10.79
C LEU A 246 -4.03 -7.46 -9.86
N PRO A 247 -4.42 -6.51 -8.99
CA PRO A 247 -5.69 -6.58 -8.28
C PRO A 247 -6.86 -6.14 -9.16
N ASP A 248 -8.08 -6.53 -8.82
CA ASP A 248 -9.27 -5.93 -9.42
C ASP A 248 -9.44 -4.47 -8.95
N PRO A 249 -9.95 -3.60 -9.84
CA PRO A 249 -10.47 -3.88 -11.17
C PRO A 249 -9.43 -3.89 -12.30
N LEU A 250 -8.17 -3.53 -12.05
CA LEU A 250 -7.12 -3.49 -13.09
C LEU A 250 -6.85 -4.86 -13.72
N ALA A 251 -7.06 -5.94 -12.97
CA ALA A 251 -6.92 -7.30 -13.49
C ALA A 251 -7.95 -7.58 -14.58
N ILE A 252 -9.23 -7.23 -14.36
CA ILE A 252 -10.29 -7.33 -15.38
C ILE A 252 -10.00 -6.39 -16.54
N GLU A 253 -9.58 -5.17 -16.30
CA GLU A 253 -9.20 -4.24 -17.37
C GLU A 253 -8.14 -4.85 -18.28
N ALA A 254 -7.10 -5.46 -17.73
CA ALA A 254 -6.07 -6.14 -18.50
C ALA A 254 -6.68 -7.24 -19.40
N VAL A 255 -7.57 -8.07 -18.85
CA VAL A 255 -8.23 -9.17 -19.58
C VAL A 255 -9.12 -8.63 -20.70
N GLU A 256 -9.98 -7.66 -20.42
CA GLU A 256 -10.87 -7.04 -21.40
C GLU A 256 -10.11 -6.34 -22.55
N ARG A 257 -8.91 -5.87 -22.26
CA ARG A 257 -8.00 -5.28 -23.25
C ARG A 257 -7.09 -6.31 -23.94
N GLY A 258 -7.32 -7.61 -23.75
CA GLY A 258 -6.69 -8.70 -24.48
C GLY A 258 -5.54 -9.41 -23.80
N CYS A 259 -5.25 -9.16 -22.53
CA CYS A 259 -4.34 -10.00 -21.75
C CYS A 259 -4.97 -11.37 -21.48
N GLY A 260 -4.12 -12.40 -21.46
CA GLY A 260 -4.55 -13.74 -21.04
C GLY A 260 -4.60 -13.86 -19.51
N THR A 261 -5.58 -14.58 -18.95
CA THR A 261 -5.55 -14.99 -17.54
C THR A 261 -4.70 -16.24 -17.38
N VAL A 262 -3.60 -16.14 -16.62
CA VAL A 262 -2.69 -17.26 -16.36
C VAL A 262 -3.02 -17.93 -15.03
N ILE A 263 -3.19 -17.14 -13.97
CA ILE A 263 -3.58 -17.61 -12.64
C ILE A 263 -4.71 -16.70 -12.12
N ASP A 264 -5.76 -17.34 -11.62
CA ASP A 264 -6.90 -16.70 -10.95
C ASP A 264 -6.95 -17.29 -9.53
N ASP A 265 -6.67 -16.47 -8.52
CA ASP A 265 -6.55 -16.91 -7.14
C ASP A 265 -7.85 -17.44 -6.54
N THR A 266 -9.00 -16.93 -7.00
CA THR A 266 -10.31 -17.43 -6.58
C THR A 266 -10.57 -18.89 -6.99
N LYS A 267 -9.74 -19.45 -7.88
CA LYS A 267 -9.84 -20.82 -8.37
C LYS A 267 -8.81 -21.78 -7.76
N LEU A 268 -7.88 -21.29 -6.95
CA LEU A 268 -6.82 -22.12 -6.36
C LEU A 268 -7.29 -22.91 -5.14
N GLY A 269 -8.44 -22.59 -4.55
CA GLY A 269 -8.97 -23.22 -3.33
C GLY A 269 -8.14 -22.95 -2.07
N LYS A 270 -7.24 -21.98 -2.13
CA LYS A 270 -6.43 -21.46 -1.03
C LYS A 270 -6.51 -19.94 -1.05
N ASN A 271 -6.46 -19.33 0.12
CA ASN A 271 -6.53 -17.88 0.28
C ASN A 271 -5.20 -17.36 0.82
N TYR A 272 -4.55 -16.51 0.06
CA TYR A 272 -3.32 -15.81 0.43
C TYR A 272 -3.45 -14.28 0.31
N SER A 273 -4.58 -13.80 -0.21
CA SER A 273 -4.78 -12.42 -0.65
C SER A 273 -5.48 -11.54 0.38
N GLN A 274 -5.14 -11.73 1.67
CA GLN A 274 -5.72 -10.92 2.73
C GLN A 274 -5.17 -9.50 2.71
N SER A 275 -6.03 -8.52 2.48
CA SER A 275 -5.77 -7.12 2.76
C SER A 275 -6.51 -6.66 4.02
N VAL A 276 -5.95 -5.69 4.71
CA VAL A 276 -6.41 -5.28 6.05
C VAL A 276 -6.54 -3.78 6.17
N PHE A 277 -7.48 -3.33 6.97
CA PHE A 277 -7.47 -1.99 7.55
C PHE A 277 -6.64 -2.00 8.82
N THR A 278 -5.70 -1.07 8.89
CA THR A 278 -4.82 -0.92 10.06
C THR A 278 -5.01 0.43 10.72
N LEU A 279 -4.74 0.49 12.02
CA LEU A 279 -4.64 1.74 12.78
C LEU A 279 -3.34 1.77 13.59
N ARG A 280 -2.81 2.99 13.83
CA ARG A 280 -1.66 3.18 14.73
C ARG A 280 -1.93 2.60 16.10
N ARG A 281 -0.91 2.01 16.73
CA ARG A 281 -1.00 1.49 18.08
C ARG A 281 -1.36 2.56 19.11
N SER A 282 -0.92 3.80 18.92
CA SER A 282 -1.31 4.92 19.77
C SER A 282 -2.83 5.13 19.79
N ILE A 283 -3.52 5.03 18.65
CA ILE A 283 -4.98 5.16 18.57
C ILE A 283 -5.65 4.02 19.31
N LEU A 284 -5.14 2.78 19.16
CA LEU A 284 -5.68 1.61 19.83
C LEU A 284 -5.57 1.69 21.35
N GLN A 285 -4.50 2.32 21.84
CA GLN A 285 -4.20 2.45 23.27
C GLN A 285 -4.85 3.68 23.91
N GLU A 286 -4.81 4.83 23.25
CA GLU A 286 -5.23 6.11 23.80
C GLU A 286 -6.72 6.40 23.56
N THR A 287 -7.26 5.91 22.44
CA THR A 287 -8.64 6.16 22.00
C THR A 287 -9.30 4.89 21.45
N PRO A 288 -9.38 3.80 22.22
CA PRO A 288 -9.90 2.50 21.73
C PRO A 288 -11.35 2.58 21.23
N GLU A 289 -12.12 3.55 21.71
CA GLU A 289 -13.47 3.81 21.22
C GLU A 289 -13.48 4.28 19.76
N ARG A 290 -12.46 5.01 19.29
CA ARG A 290 -12.32 5.41 17.87
C ARG A 290 -12.04 4.19 16.99
N ALA A 291 -11.17 3.29 17.44
CA ALA A 291 -10.88 2.05 16.72
C ALA A 291 -12.12 1.15 16.61
N ARG A 292 -12.90 1.03 17.69
CA ARG A 292 -14.17 0.30 17.67
C ARG A 292 -15.17 0.93 16.71
N ALA A 293 -15.37 2.26 16.80
CA ALA A 293 -16.26 2.98 15.90
C ALA A 293 -15.85 2.81 14.43
N PHE A 294 -14.53 2.80 14.14
CA PHE A 294 -14.01 2.54 12.81
C PHE A 294 -14.41 1.14 12.30
N ARG A 295 -14.15 0.08 13.08
CA ARG A 295 -14.51 -1.29 12.71
C ARG A 295 -16.01 -1.44 12.47
N GLU A 296 -16.84 -0.98 13.44
CA GLU A 296 -18.29 -1.08 13.32
C GLU A 296 -18.85 -0.34 12.09
N ALA A 297 -18.25 0.78 11.71
CA ALA A 297 -18.64 1.50 10.49
C ALA A 297 -18.27 0.72 9.22
N CYS A 298 -17.08 0.13 9.17
CA CYS A 298 -16.67 -0.74 8.06
C CYS A 298 -17.56 -1.97 7.95
N ASP A 299 -17.88 -2.63 9.06
CA ASP A 299 -18.74 -3.83 9.10
C ASP A 299 -20.18 -3.52 8.62
N GLU A 300 -20.74 -2.37 9.03
CA GLU A 300 -22.04 -1.92 8.54
C GLU A 300 -22.00 -1.64 7.04
N ALA A 301 -20.93 -0.98 6.54
CA ALA A 301 -20.75 -0.72 5.11
C ALA A 301 -20.67 -2.03 4.31
N ILE A 302 -19.90 -3.00 4.78
CA ILE A 302 -19.80 -4.33 4.18
C ILE A 302 -21.16 -5.01 4.12
N THR A 303 -21.93 -4.94 5.20
CA THR A 303 -23.30 -5.50 5.24
C THR A 303 -24.19 -4.86 4.19
N LEU A 304 -24.18 -3.53 4.07
CA LEU A 304 -24.97 -2.80 3.08
C LEU A 304 -24.55 -3.12 1.63
N ILE A 305 -23.26 -3.25 1.38
CA ILE A 305 -22.72 -3.64 0.07
C ILE A 305 -23.20 -5.04 -0.30
N ASN A 306 -23.10 -6.00 0.62
CA ASN A 306 -23.50 -7.39 0.37
C ASN A 306 -25.01 -7.54 0.17
N GLU A 307 -25.82 -6.73 0.85
CA GLU A 307 -27.29 -6.74 0.70
C GLU A 307 -27.77 -6.19 -0.64
N ASP A 308 -27.12 -5.12 -1.13
CA ASP A 308 -27.49 -4.48 -2.40
C ASP A 308 -26.26 -3.94 -3.13
N PRO A 309 -25.44 -4.80 -3.76
CA PRO A 309 -24.24 -4.37 -4.47
C PRO A 309 -24.53 -3.43 -5.65
N ALA A 310 -25.73 -3.55 -6.26
CA ALA A 310 -26.13 -2.70 -7.39
C ALA A 310 -26.28 -1.23 -6.98
N ARG A 311 -26.70 -0.96 -5.76
CA ARG A 311 -26.81 0.38 -5.19
C ARG A 311 -25.45 1.10 -5.16
N PHE A 312 -24.36 0.37 -5.01
CA PHE A 312 -23.01 0.88 -4.88
C PHE A 312 -22.21 0.86 -6.19
N ALA A 313 -22.81 0.43 -7.30
CA ALA A 313 -22.10 0.26 -8.56
C ALA A 313 -21.44 1.55 -9.07
N ASP A 314 -22.16 2.67 -9.07
CA ASP A 314 -21.64 3.96 -9.53
C ASP A 314 -20.48 4.46 -8.63
N LEU A 315 -20.64 4.33 -7.30
CA LEU A 315 -19.60 4.68 -6.34
C LEU A 315 -18.35 3.79 -6.52
N PHE A 316 -18.56 2.50 -6.77
CA PHE A 316 -17.46 1.57 -7.00
C PHE A 316 -16.66 1.95 -8.27
N VAL A 317 -17.36 2.25 -9.37
CA VAL A 317 -16.72 2.71 -10.61
C VAL A 317 -15.85 3.94 -10.37
N GLU A 318 -16.34 4.91 -9.59
CA GLU A 318 -15.61 6.14 -9.28
C GLU A 318 -14.40 5.89 -8.36
N LYS A 319 -14.58 5.10 -7.29
CA LYS A 319 -13.61 4.98 -6.20
C LYS A 319 -12.59 3.85 -6.40
N ALA A 320 -12.95 2.78 -7.10
CA ALA A 320 -12.05 1.66 -7.37
C ALA A 320 -11.27 1.81 -8.69
N ASN A 321 -11.32 2.97 -9.34
CA ASN A 321 -10.60 3.25 -10.58
C ASN A 321 -10.99 2.31 -11.74
N VAL A 322 -12.27 1.99 -11.86
CA VAL A 322 -12.81 1.23 -13.00
C VAL A 322 -12.74 2.10 -14.27
N ALA A 323 -12.20 1.55 -15.34
CA ALA A 323 -12.16 2.26 -16.61
C ALA A 323 -13.61 2.54 -17.10
N PRO A 324 -13.94 3.78 -17.56
CA PRO A 324 -15.31 4.16 -17.87
C PRO A 324 -15.99 3.30 -18.95
N ASP A 325 -15.20 2.74 -19.86
CA ASP A 325 -15.67 1.83 -20.92
C ASP A 325 -15.88 0.38 -20.43
N LEU A 326 -15.53 0.07 -19.19
CA LEU A 326 -15.65 -1.26 -18.59
C LEU A 326 -16.60 -1.33 -17.38
N GLN A 327 -17.32 -0.25 -17.09
CA GLN A 327 -18.22 -0.21 -15.95
C GLN A 327 -19.27 -1.34 -15.95
N ASP A 328 -19.76 -1.76 -17.14
CA ASP A 328 -20.75 -2.83 -17.30
C ASP A 328 -20.12 -4.24 -17.19
N ALA A 329 -18.79 -4.35 -17.27
CA ALA A 329 -18.06 -5.62 -17.16
C ALA A 329 -17.71 -5.96 -15.72
N TYR A 330 -17.93 -5.04 -14.76
CA TYR A 330 -17.53 -5.20 -13.38
C TYR A 330 -18.72 -5.23 -12.42
N THR A 331 -18.67 -6.15 -11.46
CA THR A 331 -19.62 -6.22 -10.34
C THR A 331 -18.90 -5.89 -9.05
N VAL A 332 -19.56 -5.13 -8.17
CA VAL A 332 -19.06 -4.89 -6.81
C VAL A 332 -18.88 -6.24 -6.11
N PRO A 333 -17.69 -6.57 -5.60
CA PRO A 333 -17.47 -7.84 -4.93
C PRO A 333 -18.18 -7.92 -3.58
N SER A 334 -18.37 -9.14 -3.07
CA SER A 334 -18.78 -9.35 -1.69
C SER A 334 -17.58 -9.26 -0.74
N TYR A 335 -17.84 -8.96 0.52
CA TYR A 335 -16.84 -8.81 1.58
C TYR A 335 -17.31 -9.56 2.83
N THR A 336 -16.37 -10.09 3.61
CA THR A 336 -16.67 -10.74 4.90
C THR A 336 -16.64 -9.71 6.03
N PRO A 337 -17.78 -9.42 6.71
CA PRO A 337 -17.79 -8.50 7.83
C PRO A 337 -17.19 -9.13 9.09
N SER A 338 -16.79 -8.28 10.04
CA SER A 338 -16.40 -8.65 11.41
C SER A 338 -15.30 -9.72 11.46
N CYS A 339 -14.36 -9.68 10.52
CA CYS A 339 -13.24 -10.60 10.53
C CYS A 339 -11.89 -9.87 10.55
N VAL A 340 -10.90 -10.57 11.05
CA VAL A 340 -9.48 -10.20 11.03
C VAL A 340 -8.69 -11.40 10.52
N PRO A 341 -7.43 -11.24 10.08
CA PRO A 341 -6.59 -12.36 9.68
C PRO A 341 -6.50 -13.42 10.78
N THR A 342 -6.51 -14.68 10.40
CA THR A 342 -6.31 -15.80 11.32
C THR A 342 -4.85 -15.95 11.74
N GLU A 343 -4.57 -16.65 12.85
CA GLU A 343 -3.18 -16.97 13.24
C GLU A 343 -2.43 -17.73 12.16
N GLU A 344 -3.07 -18.66 11.45
CA GLU A 344 -2.45 -19.45 10.39
C GLU A 344 -2.02 -18.57 9.19
N GLU A 345 -2.85 -17.61 8.81
CA GLU A 345 -2.54 -16.64 7.74
C GLU A 345 -1.38 -15.73 8.16
N VAL A 346 -1.40 -15.18 9.37
CA VAL A 346 -0.30 -14.38 9.92
C VAL A 346 0.98 -15.20 9.95
N ASP A 347 0.95 -16.41 10.53
CA ASP A 347 2.12 -17.27 10.65
C ASP A 347 2.72 -17.64 9.28
N SER A 348 1.88 -17.88 8.27
CA SER A 348 2.32 -18.19 6.91
C SER A 348 3.11 -17.02 6.30
N ILE A 349 2.57 -15.81 6.44
CA ILE A 349 3.21 -14.58 5.95
C ILE A 349 4.49 -14.29 6.73
N GLN A 350 4.45 -14.36 8.06
CA GLN A 350 5.62 -14.08 8.91
C GLN A 350 6.76 -15.06 8.63
N ARG A 351 6.46 -16.33 8.42
CA ARG A 351 7.45 -17.34 8.05
C ARG A 351 8.11 -17.02 6.71
N TRP A 352 7.32 -16.70 5.68
CA TRP A 352 7.84 -16.29 4.38
C TRP A 352 8.74 -15.05 4.47
N MET A 353 8.37 -14.07 5.29
CA MET A 353 9.18 -12.86 5.47
C MET A 353 10.53 -13.16 6.14
N VAL A 354 10.57 -14.08 7.10
CA VAL A 354 11.82 -14.53 7.74
C VAL A 354 12.67 -15.32 6.76
N GLU A 355 12.10 -16.26 6.01
CA GLU A 355 12.79 -17.05 4.98
C GLU A 355 13.39 -16.17 3.89
N LYS A 356 12.68 -15.12 3.50
CA LYS A 356 13.15 -14.12 2.54
C LYS A 356 14.20 -13.16 3.12
N GLY A 357 14.40 -13.13 4.45
CA GLY A 357 15.33 -12.22 5.14
C GLY A 357 14.78 -10.80 5.32
N LEU A 358 13.48 -10.58 5.14
CA LEU A 358 12.82 -9.29 5.41
C LEU A 358 12.71 -9.01 6.90
N LEU A 359 12.53 -10.06 7.69
CA LEU A 359 12.50 -10.03 9.15
C LEU A 359 13.60 -10.93 9.72
N GLU A 360 14.19 -10.53 10.84
CA GLU A 360 15.10 -11.38 11.61
C GLU A 360 14.32 -12.40 12.46
N LYS A 361 13.14 -12.01 12.91
CA LYS A 361 12.21 -12.81 13.71
C LYS A 361 10.77 -12.44 13.35
N ALA A 362 9.90 -13.45 13.33
CA ALA A 362 8.46 -13.26 13.18
C ALA A 362 7.88 -12.41 14.33
N PHE A 363 6.93 -11.56 14.00
CA PHE A 363 6.05 -10.95 14.98
C PHE A 363 5.02 -11.97 15.45
N SER A 364 4.57 -11.86 16.70
CA SER A 364 3.44 -12.64 17.20
C SER A 364 2.12 -12.14 16.60
N TYR A 365 1.08 -12.96 16.70
CA TYR A 365 -0.25 -12.60 16.22
C TYR A 365 -0.75 -11.29 16.84
N GLU A 366 -0.60 -11.12 18.16
CA GLU A 366 -1.04 -9.93 18.89
C GLU A 366 -0.22 -8.67 18.58
N GLU A 367 0.99 -8.83 18.02
CA GLU A 367 1.77 -7.69 17.53
C GLU A 367 1.27 -7.18 16.17
N ILE A 368 0.60 -8.03 15.39
CA ILE A 368 0.11 -7.74 14.04
C ILE A 368 -1.38 -7.45 14.03
N VAL A 369 -2.19 -8.18 14.82
CA VAL A 369 -3.66 -8.11 14.80
C VAL A 369 -4.18 -7.57 16.12
N GLU A 370 -5.13 -6.64 16.04
CA GLU A 370 -5.96 -6.20 17.14
C GLU A 370 -7.24 -7.02 17.15
N GLN A 371 -7.43 -7.83 18.17
CA GLN A 371 -8.65 -8.63 18.30
C GLN A 371 -9.88 -7.75 18.56
N PRO A 372 -11.06 -8.13 18.04
CA PRO A 372 -12.32 -7.40 18.21
C PRO A 372 -12.74 -7.18 19.66
#